data_d36ecee9d13b5efedab5fd1be2338ca8
#
_entry.id   d36ecee9d13b5efedab5fd1be2338ca8
#
_cell.length_a   1.000
_cell.length_b   1.000
_cell.length_c   1.000
_cell.angle_alpha   90.00
_cell.angle_beta   90.00
_cell.angle_gamma   90.00
#
_symmetry.space_group_name_H-M   'P 1'
#
loop_
_entity.id
_entity.type
_entity.pdbx_description
1 polymer ?
#
loop_
_entity_poly.entity_id
_entity_poly.type
_entity_poly.pdbx_seq_one_letter_code
_entity_poly.pdbx_strand_id
1 'polypeptide(L)'
;MSENVQLNGLCDRFRGFYPVVIDVETAGFNAKTDALLEIAAITLKMDEEGWLMPDETLHFHVEPFEGANLQPEALAFNGINPNDPERGAVSEYDALHAIFKMVRKGMKESDCSRAIMVAHNATFDHSFTMAAAERAGLKRNPFHPFVTFDTAALSGLALGQTVLSKACIAAGMAFDGTQAHSALYDTQQTAKLFCEIVNRWKRLGGWPLPVAEE
;
A
#
# COMPACT_ATOMS: atom_id res chain seq x y z
N MET A 1 34.86 -20.29 8.77
CA MET A 1 34.71 -19.20 7.78
C MET A 1 33.21 -18.97 7.67
N SER A 2 32.69 -18.02 8.44
CA SER A 2 31.30 -17.61 8.35
C SER A 2 31.11 -16.93 6.99
N GLU A 3 30.34 -17.56 6.10
CA GLU A 3 29.86 -16.88 4.91
C GLU A 3 29.10 -15.64 5.36
N ASN A 4 29.62 -14.47 5.06
CA ASN A 4 28.89 -13.22 5.16
C ASN A 4 27.69 -13.36 4.19
N VAL A 5 26.54 -13.79 4.68
CA VAL A 5 25.30 -13.74 3.93
C VAL A 5 25.01 -12.26 3.70
N GLN A 6 25.28 -11.82 2.48
CA GLN A 6 25.03 -10.44 2.07
C GLN A 6 23.51 -10.27 1.92
N LEU A 7 22.84 -9.85 3.00
CA LEU A 7 21.40 -9.61 3.06
C LEU A 7 21.07 -8.29 2.38
N ASN A 8 21.07 -8.23 1.05
CA ASN A 8 20.91 -7.00 0.27
C ASN A 8 19.62 -6.95 -0.55
N GLY A 9 18.85 -8.02 -0.56
CA GLY A 9 17.62 -8.10 -1.35
C GLY A 9 16.35 -7.67 -0.59
N LEU A 10 15.33 -7.28 -1.34
CA LEU A 10 14.01 -6.96 -0.77
C LEU A 10 13.42 -8.17 -0.01
N CYS A 11 13.63 -9.37 -0.53
CA CYS A 11 13.24 -10.62 0.10
C CYS A 11 13.87 -10.78 1.51
N ASP A 12 15.16 -10.51 1.63
CA ASP A 12 15.88 -10.62 2.91
C ASP A 12 15.38 -9.58 3.91
N ARG A 13 15.12 -8.35 3.42
CA ARG A 13 14.71 -7.22 4.27
C ARG A 13 13.40 -7.49 4.99
N PHE A 14 12.48 -8.21 4.37
CA PHE A 14 11.12 -8.42 4.87
C PHE A 14 10.75 -9.92 5.00
N ARG A 15 11.72 -10.78 5.23
CA ARG A 15 11.50 -12.21 5.49
C ARG A 15 10.69 -12.89 4.36
N GLY A 16 11.04 -12.65 3.12
CA GLY A 16 10.35 -13.22 1.97
C GLY A 16 9.04 -12.52 1.62
N PHE A 17 8.70 -11.43 2.29
CA PHE A 17 7.54 -10.61 1.94
C PHE A 17 7.89 -9.51 0.94
N TYR A 18 6.98 -9.31 -0.02
CA TYR A 18 7.01 -8.24 -1.00
C TYR A 18 6.07 -7.10 -0.57
N PRO A 19 6.57 -5.95 -0.11
CA PRO A 19 5.72 -4.84 0.30
C PRO A 19 5.11 -4.13 -0.91
N VAL A 20 3.81 -3.87 -0.85
CA VAL A 20 3.05 -3.12 -1.85
C VAL A 20 2.20 -2.09 -1.14
N VAL A 21 2.37 -0.83 -1.51
CA VAL A 21 1.59 0.26 -0.93
C VAL A 21 0.25 0.34 -1.62
N ILE A 22 -0.83 0.38 -0.85
CA ILE A 22 -2.21 0.51 -1.35
C ILE A 22 -2.91 1.60 -0.55
N ASP A 23 -3.74 2.36 -1.25
CA ASP A 23 -4.70 3.28 -0.68
C ASP A 23 -6.01 3.17 -1.45
N VAL A 24 -7.14 3.33 -0.76
CA VAL A 24 -8.48 3.20 -1.33
C VAL A 24 -9.37 4.38 -0.95
N GLU A 25 -10.19 4.84 -1.91
CA GLU A 25 -11.33 5.70 -1.64
C GLU A 25 -12.62 4.91 -1.73
N THR A 26 -13.55 5.15 -0.81
CA THR A 26 -14.72 4.31 -0.61
C THR A 26 -15.98 5.14 -0.39
N ALA A 27 -17.13 4.53 -0.59
CA ALA A 27 -18.43 5.14 -0.33
C ALA A 27 -18.95 4.90 1.10
N GLY A 28 -18.07 4.54 2.04
CA GLY A 28 -18.41 4.29 3.44
C GLY A 28 -17.32 3.50 4.16
N PHE A 29 -17.66 2.96 5.34
CA PHE A 29 -16.67 2.31 6.22
C PHE A 29 -16.80 0.78 6.28
N ASN A 30 -17.85 0.20 5.72
CA ASN A 30 -18.09 -1.24 5.76
C ASN A 30 -17.71 -1.89 4.43
N ALA A 31 -16.55 -2.54 4.38
CA ALA A 31 -16.02 -3.18 3.19
C ALA A 31 -16.93 -4.26 2.56
N LYS A 32 -17.90 -4.81 3.31
CA LYS A 32 -18.84 -5.81 2.79
C LYS A 32 -19.99 -5.21 2.03
N THR A 33 -20.39 -3.99 2.38
CA THR A 33 -21.63 -3.37 1.88
C THR A 33 -21.40 -2.07 1.12
N ASP A 34 -20.29 -1.37 1.38
CA ASP A 34 -20.05 -0.05 0.82
C ASP A 34 -19.10 -0.16 -0.38
N ALA A 35 -19.29 0.68 -1.38
CA ALA A 35 -18.51 0.59 -2.60
C ALA A 35 -17.03 0.96 -2.42
N LEU A 36 -16.15 0.20 -3.05
CA LEU A 36 -14.81 0.65 -3.40
C LEU A 36 -14.94 1.56 -4.63
N LEU A 37 -14.43 2.78 -4.56
CA LEU A 37 -14.58 3.79 -5.63
C LEU A 37 -13.27 4.12 -6.33
N GLU A 38 -12.15 4.02 -5.63
CA GLU A 38 -10.82 4.28 -6.18
C GLU A 38 -9.81 3.38 -5.48
N ILE A 39 -8.82 2.89 -6.22
CA ILE A 39 -7.72 2.14 -5.67
C ILE A 39 -6.42 2.50 -6.39
N ALA A 40 -5.37 2.77 -5.63
CA ALA A 40 -4.03 2.90 -6.15
C ALA A 40 -3.08 1.90 -5.48
N ALA A 41 -2.11 1.41 -6.25
CA ALA A 41 -1.11 0.48 -5.79
C ALA A 41 0.27 0.87 -6.30
N ILE A 42 1.27 0.89 -5.43
CA ILE A 42 2.67 1.16 -5.75
C ILE A 42 3.52 0.00 -5.24
N THR A 43 4.24 -0.65 -6.15
CA THR A 43 5.25 -1.62 -5.78
C THR A 43 6.53 -0.92 -5.31
N LEU A 44 7.33 -1.63 -4.57
CA LEU A 44 8.60 -1.12 -4.05
C LEU A 44 9.75 -1.98 -4.59
N LYS A 45 10.88 -1.34 -4.79
CA LYS A 45 12.14 -2.01 -5.13
C LYS A 45 13.26 -1.57 -4.20
N MET A 46 14.29 -2.37 -4.13
CA MET A 46 15.51 -2.08 -3.39
C MET A 46 16.68 -2.07 -4.35
N ASP A 47 17.55 -1.06 -4.23
CA ASP A 47 18.77 -1.01 -5.03
C ASP A 47 19.86 -1.93 -4.48
N GLU A 48 21.01 -1.98 -5.18
CA GLU A 48 22.15 -2.83 -4.82
C GLU A 48 22.79 -2.44 -3.47
N GLU A 49 22.58 -1.19 -3.03
CA GLU A 49 23.05 -0.70 -1.73
C GLU A 49 22.03 -0.98 -0.61
N GLY A 50 20.86 -1.50 -0.94
CA GLY A 50 19.79 -1.82 0.01
C GLY A 50 18.91 -0.62 0.39
N TRP A 51 18.80 0.40 -0.48
CA TRP A 51 17.85 1.50 -0.30
C TRP A 51 16.52 1.19 -0.94
N LEU A 52 15.44 1.37 -0.18
CA LEU A 52 14.08 1.13 -0.63
C LEU A 52 13.54 2.36 -1.36
N MET A 53 12.86 2.13 -2.49
CA MET A 53 12.24 3.19 -3.28
C MET A 53 10.94 2.71 -3.95
N PRO A 54 9.99 3.63 -4.29
CA PRO A 54 8.83 3.33 -5.12
C PRO A 54 9.24 2.85 -6.51
N ASP A 55 8.39 2.00 -7.12
CA ASP A 55 8.64 1.43 -8.45
C ASP A 55 7.41 1.58 -9.37
N GLU A 56 6.72 0.50 -9.76
CA GLU A 56 5.57 0.55 -10.64
C GLU A 56 4.32 1.06 -9.91
N THR A 57 3.51 1.87 -10.60
CA THR A 57 2.26 2.42 -10.08
C THR A 57 1.08 2.03 -10.96
N LEU A 58 -0.01 1.57 -10.35
CA LEU A 58 -1.32 1.43 -10.97
C LEU A 58 -2.35 2.21 -10.17
N HIS A 59 -3.30 2.80 -10.87
CA HIS A 59 -4.41 3.56 -10.31
C HIS A 59 -5.67 3.30 -11.12
N PHE A 60 -6.81 3.07 -10.45
CA PHE A 60 -8.09 2.81 -11.06
C PHE A 60 -9.21 3.53 -10.31
N HIS A 61 -10.09 4.17 -11.05
CA HIS A 61 -11.44 4.42 -10.59
C HIS A 61 -12.24 3.13 -10.71
N VAL A 62 -13.06 2.83 -9.72
CA VAL A 62 -13.79 1.57 -9.63
C VAL A 62 -15.29 1.83 -9.66
N GLU A 63 -16.01 1.01 -10.42
CA GLU A 63 -17.47 1.03 -10.45
C GLU A 63 -18.05 0.43 -9.15
N PRO A 64 -19.05 1.06 -8.53
CA PRO A 64 -19.78 0.43 -7.45
C PRO A 64 -20.30 -0.95 -7.84
N PHE A 65 -20.11 -1.97 -7.02
CA PHE A 65 -20.71 -3.28 -7.27
C PHE A 65 -22.24 -3.22 -7.11
N GLU A 66 -22.96 -4.15 -7.71
CA GLU A 66 -24.43 -4.20 -7.66
C GLU A 66 -24.95 -4.31 -6.22
N GLY A 67 -25.81 -3.38 -5.81
CA GLY A 67 -26.34 -3.30 -4.45
C GLY A 67 -25.41 -2.65 -3.43
N ALA A 68 -24.31 -2.07 -3.85
CA ALA A 68 -23.40 -1.35 -2.94
C ALA A 68 -24.07 -0.12 -2.32
N ASN A 69 -23.78 0.14 -1.05
CA ASN A 69 -24.14 1.39 -0.40
C ASN A 69 -23.22 2.52 -0.90
N LEU A 70 -23.82 3.69 -1.06
CA LEU A 70 -23.17 4.95 -1.41
C LEU A 70 -23.54 5.97 -0.33
N GLN A 71 -22.74 6.07 0.73
CA GLN A 71 -23.01 6.97 1.86
C GLN A 71 -22.72 8.43 1.46
N PRO A 72 -23.71 9.34 1.53
CA PRO A 72 -23.53 10.74 1.11
C PRO A 72 -22.38 11.45 1.81
N GLU A 73 -22.16 11.16 3.08
CA GLU A 73 -21.11 11.76 3.88
C GLU A 73 -19.70 11.34 3.37
N ALA A 74 -19.54 10.08 2.98
CA ALA A 74 -18.29 9.57 2.42
C ALA A 74 -18.00 10.17 1.04
N LEU A 75 -19.04 10.24 0.18
CA LEU A 75 -18.93 10.87 -1.15
C LEU A 75 -18.64 12.38 -1.05
N ALA A 76 -19.22 13.07 -0.07
CA ALA A 76 -18.93 14.47 0.16
C ALA A 76 -17.50 14.69 0.69
N PHE A 77 -16.95 13.71 1.43
CA PHE A 77 -15.61 13.78 2.01
C PHE A 77 -14.52 13.61 0.94
N ASN A 78 -14.65 12.60 0.07
CA ASN A 78 -13.66 12.35 -0.98
C ASN A 78 -13.96 13.06 -2.31
N GLY A 79 -15.14 13.68 -2.44
CA GLY A 79 -15.55 14.44 -3.63
C GLY A 79 -15.83 13.55 -4.87
N ILE A 80 -15.93 12.23 -4.72
CA ILE A 80 -16.15 11.31 -5.83
C ILE A 80 -17.64 11.26 -6.19
N ASN A 81 -17.96 11.56 -7.47
CA ASN A 81 -19.27 11.26 -8.05
C ASN A 81 -19.23 9.89 -8.72
N PRO A 82 -19.79 8.83 -8.12
CA PRO A 82 -19.70 7.47 -8.68
C PRO A 82 -20.44 7.32 -10.03
N ASN A 83 -21.36 8.24 -10.35
CA ASN A 83 -22.14 8.22 -11.58
C ASN A 83 -21.52 9.07 -12.72
N ASP A 84 -20.36 9.66 -12.51
CA ASP A 84 -19.69 10.45 -13.53
C ASP A 84 -19.03 9.53 -14.58
N PRO A 85 -19.49 9.54 -15.86
CA PRO A 85 -18.93 8.71 -16.91
C PRO A 85 -17.48 9.09 -17.29
N GLU A 86 -17.07 10.33 -17.00
CA GLU A 86 -15.71 10.81 -17.30
C GLU A 86 -14.63 10.17 -16.40
N ARG A 87 -15.04 9.52 -15.32
CA ARG A 87 -14.10 8.79 -14.45
C ARG A 87 -13.40 7.64 -15.16
N GLY A 88 -14.02 7.07 -16.21
CA GLY A 88 -13.47 5.88 -16.87
C GLY A 88 -13.33 4.70 -15.90
N ALA A 89 -14.27 4.57 -14.96
CA ALA A 89 -14.25 3.56 -13.93
C ALA A 89 -14.35 2.14 -14.53
N VAL A 90 -13.64 1.21 -13.89
CA VAL A 90 -13.61 -0.20 -14.29
C VAL A 90 -14.19 -1.08 -13.20
N SER A 91 -14.48 -2.35 -13.52
CA SER A 91 -14.97 -3.30 -12.52
C SER A 91 -13.92 -3.58 -11.41
N GLU A 92 -14.39 -3.99 -10.22
CA GLU A 92 -13.50 -4.48 -9.16
C GLU A 92 -12.57 -5.59 -9.67
N TYR A 93 -13.08 -6.45 -10.56
CA TYR A 93 -12.31 -7.54 -11.16
C TYR A 93 -11.14 -6.99 -11.99
N ASP A 94 -11.39 -6.06 -12.90
CA ASP A 94 -10.36 -5.55 -13.81
C ASP A 94 -9.27 -4.79 -13.04
N ALA A 95 -9.67 -3.93 -12.10
CA ALA A 95 -8.74 -3.18 -11.26
C ALA A 95 -7.85 -4.13 -10.44
N LEU A 96 -8.45 -5.03 -9.67
CA LEU A 96 -7.69 -5.94 -8.81
C LEU A 96 -6.92 -6.99 -9.58
N HIS A 97 -7.43 -7.48 -10.72
CA HIS A 97 -6.69 -8.42 -11.58
C HIS A 97 -5.40 -7.79 -12.11
N ALA A 98 -5.46 -6.53 -12.55
CA ALA A 98 -4.29 -5.79 -13.02
C ALA A 98 -3.28 -5.58 -11.89
N ILE A 99 -3.73 -5.11 -10.71
CA ILE A 99 -2.90 -4.93 -9.52
C ILE A 99 -2.25 -6.26 -9.09
N PHE A 100 -3.02 -7.33 -8.97
CA PHE A 100 -2.49 -8.64 -8.57
C PHE A 100 -1.50 -9.22 -9.58
N LYS A 101 -1.65 -8.90 -10.88
CA LYS A 101 -0.69 -9.28 -11.90
C LYS A 101 0.64 -8.52 -11.72
N MET A 102 0.60 -7.21 -11.49
CA MET A 102 1.77 -6.38 -11.19
C MET A 102 2.50 -6.89 -9.93
N VAL A 103 1.74 -7.12 -8.86
CA VAL A 103 2.28 -7.62 -7.58
C VAL A 103 2.98 -8.99 -7.75
N ARG A 104 2.35 -9.94 -8.46
CA ARG A 104 2.96 -11.27 -8.70
C ARG A 104 4.22 -11.19 -9.56
N LYS A 105 4.27 -10.25 -10.52
CA LYS A 105 5.48 -9.97 -11.31
C LYS A 105 6.61 -9.52 -10.37
N GLY A 106 6.37 -8.48 -9.55
CA GLY A 106 7.37 -7.95 -8.61
C GLY A 106 7.82 -8.98 -7.57
N MET A 107 6.89 -9.79 -7.03
CA MET A 107 7.24 -10.90 -6.14
C MET A 107 8.23 -11.87 -6.78
N LYS A 108 7.99 -12.26 -8.05
CA LYS A 108 8.87 -13.17 -8.78
C LYS A 108 10.24 -12.54 -9.05
N GLU A 109 10.27 -11.28 -9.44
CA GLU A 109 11.52 -10.55 -9.74
C GLU A 109 12.37 -10.29 -8.49
N SER A 110 11.72 -10.20 -7.31
CA SER A 110 12.38 -9.98 -6.01
C SER A 110 12.57 -11.25 -5.20
N ASP A 111 12.29 -12.43 -5.76
CA ASP A 111 12.34 -13.74 -5.10
C ASP A 111 11.51 -13.83 -3.81
N CYS A 112 10.42 -13.05 -3.74
CA CYS A 112 9.52 -13.00 -2.60
C CYS A 112 8.40 -14.03 -2.73
N SER A 113 8.03 -14.64 -1.61
CA SER A 113 7.03 -15.74 -1.57
C SER A 113 5.59 -15.23 -1.37
N ARG A 114 5.41 -14.05 -0.79
CA ARG A 114 4.10 -13.48 -0.43
C ARG A 114 4.13 -11.96 -0.47
N ALA A 115 3.05 -11.32 -0.92
CA ALA A 115 2.91 -9.88 -0.78
C ALA A 115 2.38 -9.49 0.61
N ILE A 116 2.83 -8.35 1.11
CA ILE A 116 2.31 -7.70 2.31
C ILE A 116 1.83 -6.29 1.93
N MET A 117 0.62 -5.96 2.37
CA MET A 117 0.08 -4.62 2.15
C MET A 117 0.73 -3.61 3.08
N VAL A 118 1.12 -2.48 2.53
CA VAL A 118 1.54 -1.28 3.24
C VAL A 118 0.45 -0.23 3.03
N ALA A 119 -0.10 0.34 4.09
CA ALA A 119 -1.09 1.42 4.00
C ALA A 119 -1.07 2.31 5.26
N HIS A 120 -1.74 3.45 5.21
CA HIS A 120 -1.88 4.34 6.37
C HIS A 120 -3.22 4.08 7.06
N ASN A 121 -3.21 3.45 8.25
CA ASN A 121 -4.35 2.76 8.88
C ASN A 121 -4.76 1.49 8.10
N ALA A 122 -3.80 0.66 7.82
CA ALA A 122 -3.83 -0.45 6.85
C ALA A 122 -4.99 -1.45 6.98
N THR A 123 -5.61 -1.56 8.14
CA THR A 123 -6.80 -2.42 8.34
C THR A 123 -7.96 -2.00 7.43
N PHE A 124 -8.10 -0.71 7.16
CA PHE A 124 -9.15 -0.18 6.30
C PHE A 124 -8.95 -0.62 4.84
N ASP A 125 -7.81 -0.26 4.26
CA ASP A 125 -7.49 -0.59 2.86
C ASP A 125 -7.45 -2.10 2.61
N HIS A 126 -6.88 -2.83 3.56
CA HIS A 126 -6.83 -4.28 3.53
C HIS A 126 -8.23 -4.89 3.50
N SER A 127 -9.14 -4.41 4.36
CA SER A 127 -10.51 -4.94 4.43
C SER A 127 -11.28 -4.74 3.12
N PHE A 128 -11.19 -3.54 2.51
CA PHE A 128 -11.84 -3.24 1.23
C PHE A 128 -11.23 -4.02 0.07
N THR A 129 -9.90 -4.10 0.00
CA THR A 129 -9.21 -4.88 -1.04
C THR A 129 -9.56 -6.36 -0.96
N MET A 130 -9.63 -6.94 0.26
CA MET A 130 -10.00 -8.35 0.44
C MET A 130 -11.45 -8.62 0.10
N ALA A 131 -12.38 -7.75 0.53
CA ALA A 131 -13.80 -7.89 0.22
C ALA A 131 -14.08 -7.76 -1.28
N ALA A 132 -13.45 -6.79 -1.95
CA ALA A 132 -13.55 -6.62 -3.40
C ALA A 132 -12.96 -7.82 -4.16
N ALA A 133 -11.84 -8.37 -3.72
CA ALA A 133 -11.26 -9.58 -4.31
C ALA A 133 -12.16 -10.81 -4.16
N GLU A 134 -12.86 -10.95 -3.03
CA GLU A 134 -13.83 -12.00 -2.78
C GLU A 134 -15.04 -11.87 -3.70
N ARG A 135 -15.67 -10.66 -3.78
CA ARG A 135 -16.78 -10.37 -4.71
C ARG A 135 -16.43 -10.61 -6.15
N ALA A 136 -15.21 -10.20 -6.55
CA ALA A 136 -14.69 -10.42 -7.90
C ALA A 136 -14.30 -11.88 -8.19
N GLY A 137 -14.37 -12.79 -7.22
CA GLY A 137 -14.02 -14.21 -7.39
C GLY A 137 -12.54 -14.47 -7.66
N LEU A 138 -11.64 -13.58 -7.26
CA LEU A 138 -10.21 -13.66 -7.49
C LEU A 138 -9.56 -14.68 -6.52
N LYS A 139 -9.36 -15.93 -6.98
CA LYS A 139 -8.87 -17.04 -6.15
C LYS A 139 -7.38 -16.98 -5.77
N ARG A 140 -6.56 -16.25 -6.51
CA ARG A 140 -5.10 -16.19 -6.30
C ARG A 140 -4.69 -14.81 -5.79
N ASN A 141 -5.21 -14.43 -4.63
CA ASN A 141 -4.81 -13.19 -3.97
C ASN A 141 -3.34 -13.28 -3.51
N PRO A 142 -2.45 -12.39 -3.96
CA PRO A 142 -1.04 -12.42 -3.58
C PRO A 142 -0.79 -11.94 -2.16
N PHE A 143 -1.70 -11.14 -1.59
CA PHE A 143 -1.53 -10.52 -0.28
C PHE A 143 -1.70 -11.50 0.88
N HIS A 144 -0.97 -11.26 1.94
CA HIS A 144 -1.16 -11.97 3.20
C HIS A 144 -2.56 -11.65 3.77
N PRO A 145 -3.30 -12.67 4.29
CA PRO A 145 -4.70 -12.48 4.66
C PRO A 145 -4.94 -11.56 5.88
N PHE A 146 -3.91 -11.27 6.69
CA PHE A 146 -4.06 -10.46 7.91
C PHE A 146 -2.79 -9.71 8.36
N VAL A 147 -1.62 -9.94 7.74
CA VAL A 147 -0.40 -9.18 8.08
C VAL A 147 -0.26 -8.00 7.16
N THR A 148 -0.06 -6.83 7.74
CA THR A 148 0.15 -5.56 7.03
C THR A 148 1.30 -4.78 7.66
N PHE A 149 1.89 -3.85 6.91
CA PHE A 149 2.69 -2.77 7.46
C PHE A 149 1.83 -1.51 7.53
N ASP A 150 1.51 -1.08 8.75
CA ASP A 150 0.72 0.12 8.99
C ASP A 150 1.64 1.33 9.18
N THR A 151 1.62 2.26 8.22
CA THR A 151 2.48 3.45 8.28
C THR A 151 2.06 4.44 9.35
N ALA A 152 0.80 4.43 9.83
CA ALA A 152 0.40 5.24 10.98
C ALA A 152 1.11 4.76 12.27
N ALA A 153 1.21 3.45 12.47
CA ALA A 153 1.95 2.88 13.60
C ALA A 153 3.47 3.11 13.46
N LEU A 154 4.01 2.87 12.25
CA LEU A 154 5.44 3.05 11.98
C LEU A 154 5.87 4.52 12.12
N SER A 155 5.09 5.46 11.60
CA SER A 155 5.38 6.90 11.73
C SER A 155 5.13 7.40 13.15
N GLY A 156 4.17 6.83 13.87
CA GLY A 156 3.99 7.07 15.30
C GLY A 156 5.26 6.74 16.09
N LEU A 157 5.86 5.58 15.82
CA LEU A 157 7.11 5.15 16.44
C LEU A 157 8.31 6.01 15.99
N ALA A 158 8.48 6.22 14.68
CA ALA A 158 9.70 6.82 14.12
C ALA A 158 9.71 8.36 14.16
N LEU A 159 8.53 9.00 14.15
CA LEU A 159 8.38 10.45 13.94
C LEU A 159 7.45 11.11 14.96
N GLY A 160 6.77 10.34 15.83
CA GLY A 160 5.79 10.86 16.78
C GLY A 160 4.50 11.38 16.15
N GLN A 161 4.18 10.93 14.90
CA GLN A 161 3.01 11.40 14.14
C GLN A 161 2.24 10.21 13.57
N THR A 162 0.91 10.26 13.64
CA THR A 162 0.01 9.19 13.16
C THR A 162 -0.95 9.65 12.05
N VAL A 163 -0.93 10.91 11.68
CA VAL A 163 -1.72 11.48 10.58
C VAL A 163 -0.79 11.62 9.37
N LEU A 164 -1.18 11.10 8.20
CA LEU A 164 -0.33 11.01 7.01
C LEU A 164 0.34 12.33 6.67
N SER A 165 -0.42 13.43 6.55
CA SER A 165 0.11 14.75 6.21
C SER A 165 1.16 15.23 7.24
N LYS A 166 0.89 15.05 8.53
CA LYS A 166 1.81 15.44 9.61
C LYS A 166 3.05 14.55 9.64
N ALA A 167 2.89 13.27 9.38
CA ALA A 167 4.00 12.32 9.30
C ALA A 167 4.93 12.65 8.11
N CYS A 168 4.37 12.96 6.94
CA CYS A 168 5.13 13.42 5.78
C CYS A 168 5.94 14.69 6.09
N ILE A 169 5.32 15.70 6.68
CA ILE A 169 6.00 16.95 7.08
C ILE A 169 7.11 16.66 8.11
N ALA A 170 6.85 15.83 9.12
CA ALA A 170 7.85 15.44 10.12
C ALA A 170 9.01 14.63 9.52
N ALA A 171 8.76 13.90 8.42
CA ALA A 171 9.79 13.22 7.64
C ALA A 171 10.62 14.18 6.73
N GLY A 172 10.26 15.46 6.64
CA GLY A 172 10.87 16.43 5.74
C GLY A 172 10.32 16.40 4.32
N MET A 173 9.16 15.78 4.11
CA MET A 173 8.49 15.67 2.82
C MET A 173 7.45 16.78 2.64
N ALA A 174 7.28 17.26 1.41
CA ALA A 174 6.16 18.15 1.08
C ALA A 174 4.85 17.35 1.05
N PHE A 175 3.77 17.97 1.53
CA PHE A 175 2.41 17.43 1.46
C PHE A 175 1.46 18.52 0.96
N ASP A 176 0.80 18.27 -0.16
CA ASP A 176 -0.19 19.17 -0.74
C ASP A 176 -1.60 18.75 -0.27
N GLY A 177 -2.14 19.50 0.69
CA GLY A 177 -3.47 19.21 1.25
C GLY A 177 -4.62 19.36 0.24
N THR A 178 -4.40 20.00 -0.92
CA THR A 178 -5.43 20.12 -1.97
C THR A 178 -5.58 18.84 -2.78
N GLN A 179 -4.60 17.94 -2.75
CA GLN A 179 -4.61 16.64 -3.41
C GLN A 179 -4.94 15.49 -2.44
N ALA A 180 -5.06 15.78 -1.14
CA ALA A 180 -5.47 14.80 -0.15
C ALA A 180 -6.84 14.19 -0.50
N HIS A 181 -7.05 12.92 -0.11
CA HIS A 181 -8.24 12.12 -0.46
C HIS A 181 -8.35 11.78 -1.95
N SER A 182 -7.22 11.66 -2.63
CA SER A 182 -7.07 10.95 -3.89
C SER A 182 -6.23 9.70 -3.62
N ALA A 183 -6.75 8.52 -3.93
CA ALA A 183 -6.03 7.27 -3.68
C ALA A 183 -4.63 7.29 -4.32
N LEU A 184 -4.47 7.87 -5.50
CA LEU A 184 -3.18 7.98 -6.15
C LEU A 184 -2.20 8.84 -5.36
N TYR A 185 -2.63 10.04 -4.94
CA TYR A 185 -1.76 10.96 -4.21
C TYR A 185 -1.38 10.38 -2.83
N ASP A 186 -2.37 9.87 -2.08
CA ASP A 186 -2.15 9.35 -0.74
C ASP A 186 -1.30 8.07 -0.77
N THR A 187 -1.47 7.19 -1.79
CA THR A 187 -0.55 6.06 -2.04
C THR A 187 0.89 6.53 -2.30
N GLN A 188 1.08 7.59 -3.11
CA GLN A 188 2.41 8.13 -3.41
C GLN A 188 3.09 8.69 -2.14
N GLN A 189 2.35 9.42 -1.31
CA GLN A 189 2.88 9.95 -0.07
C GLN A 189 3.18 8.83 0.94
N THR A 190 2.29 7.85 1.06
CA THR A 190 2.48 6.68 1.92
C THR A 190 3.68 5.84 1.47
N ALA A 191 3.90 5.65 0.17
CA ALA A 191 5.06 4.94 -0.37
C ALA A 191 6.38 5.65 -0.02
N LYS A 192 6.44 6.96 -0.23
CA LYS A 192 7.61 7.78 0.13
C LYS A 192 7.87 7.74 1.63
N LEU A 193 6.82 7.88 2.45
CA LEU A 193 6.91 7.83 3.92
C LEU A 193 7.43 6.47 4.40
N PHE A 194 6.88 5.38 3.87
CA PHE A 194 7.33 4.03 4.22
C PHE A 194 8.81 3.83 3.85
N CYS A 195 9.20 4.21 2.63
CA CYS A 195 10.59 4.15 2.19
C CYS A 195 11.51 4.99 3.09
N GLU A 196 11.11 6.22 3.43
CA GLU A 196 11.92 7.08 4.32
C GLU A 196 12.10 6.46 5.71
N ILE A 197 11.04 5.90 6.31
CA ILE A 197 11.13 5.26 7.63
C ILE A 197 12.08 4.05 7.58
N VAL A 198 11.93 3.17 6.56
CA VAL A 198 12.77 1.98 6.38
C VAL A 198 14.22 2.38 6.14
N ASN A 199 14.47 3.38 5.28
CA ASN A 199 15.80 3.88 4.96
C ASN A 199 16.45 4.62 6.14
N ARG A 200 15.67 5.34 6.94
CA ARG A 200 16.13 5.97 8.18
C ARG A 200 16.60 4.92 9.18
N TRP A 201 15.88 3.82 9.34
CA TRP A 201 16.28 2.71 10.18
C TRP A 201 17.61 2.10 9.73
N LYS A 202 17.78 1.94 8.41
CA LYS A 202 19.05 1.48 7.82
C LYS A 202 20.21 2.47 8.12
N ARG A 203 20.00 3.79 7.92
CA ARG A 203 21.01 4.82 8.22
C ARG A 203 21.49 4.81 9.68
N LEU A 204 20.60 4.42 10.59
CA LEU A 204 20.91 4.28 12.03
C LEU A 204 21.59 2.95 12.38
N GLY A 205 21.92 2.11 11.39
CA GLY A 205 22.54 0.80 11.62
C GLY A 205 21.56 -0.29 12.08
N GLY A 206 20.25 -0.05 11.99
CA GLY A 206 19.22 -1.03 12.37
C GLY A 206 18.98 -2.13 11.34
N TRP A 207 19.65 -2.06 10.18
CA TRP A 207 19.58 -3.10 9.15
C TRP A 207 20.82 -3.06 8.25
N PRO A 208 21.41 -4.22 7.86
CA PRO A 208 21.08 -5.56 8.38
C PRO A 208 21.40 -5.67 9.88
N LEU A 209 20.70 -6.56 10.57
CA LEU A 209 20.98 -6.82 11.98
C LEU A 209 22.38 -7.43 12.11
N PRO A 210 23.19 -7.03 13.11
CA PRO A 210 24.46 -7.69 13.38
C PRO A 210 24.23 -9.18 13.66
N VAL A 211 25.04 -10.03 13.03
CA VAL A 211 25.02 -11.47 13.34
C VAL A 211 25.55 -11.60 14.77
N ALA A 212 24.76 -12.22 15.65
CA ALA A 212 25.23 -12.54 17.01
C ALA A 212 26.46 -13.46 16.86
N GLU A 213 27.60 -13.06 17.42
CA GLU A 213 28.73 -13.96 17.60
C GLU A 213 28.32 -15.00 18.66
N GLU A 214 28.32 -16.31 18.29
CA GLU A 214 28.10 -17.42 19.21
C GLU A 214 29.30 -17.63 20.14
#